data_ea7e213955d263eb03c359e6c7dfe495
#
_entry.id   ea7e213955d263eb03c359e6c7dfe495
#
_cell.length_a   1.000
_cell.length_b   1.000
_cell.length_c   1.000
_cell.angle_alpha   90.00
_cell.angle_beta   90.00
_cell.angle_gamma   90.00
#
_symmetry.space_group_name_H-M   'P 1'
#
loop_
_entity.id
_entity.type
_entity.pdbx_description
1 polymer ?
#
loop_
_entity_poly.entity_id
_entity_poly.type
_entity_poly.pdbx_seq_one_letter_code
_entity_poly.pdbx_strand_id
1 'polypeptide(L)'
;VVIGDLSFFYDMNALWNSNFGCNLRILLLNNGGGEIFQALPGLKMEDKTRRFVTATHKTSAKGWAKERGFSYLPVHNDEELTSAMAVFTQSAPHNQPMLMEVFTDASEDVRLLKEYYHQLKK
;
A
#
# COMPACT_ATOMS: atom_id res chain seq x y z
N VAL A 1 10.70 3.58 1.32
CA VAL A 1 9.47 4.35 1.03
C VAL A 1 8.29 3.56 1.53
N VAL A 2 7.37 4.21 2.28
CA VAL A 2 6.04 3.67 2.62
C VAL A 2 5.02 4.54 1.90
N ILE A 3 4.08 3.92 1.18
CA ILE A 3 3.15 4.64 0.30
C ILE A 3 1.82 3.89 0.20
N GLY A 4 0.72 4.62 0.11
CA GLY A 4 -0.61 4.06 -0.17
C GLY A 4 -0.82 3.82 -1.67
N ASP A 5 -1.81 2.98 -1.99
CA ASP A 5 -2.12 2.53 -3.34
C ASP A 5 -2.43 3.67 -4.32
N LEU A 6 -3.32 4.59 -3.97
CA LEU A 6 -3.65 5.70 -4.85
C LEU A 6 -2.43 6.58 -5.13
N SER A 7 -1.64 6.92 -4.10
CA SER A 7 -0.43 7.70 -4.28
C SER A 7 0.58 6.99 -5.17
N PHE A 8 0.74 5.68 -4.98
CA PHE A 8 1.60 4.87 -5.81
C PHE A 8 1.14 4.84 -7.27
N PHE A 9 -0.13 4.55 -7.53
CA PHE A 9 -0.64 4.45 -8.90
C PHE A 9 -0.71 5.79 -9.63
N TYR A 10 -0.90 6.90 -8.93
CA TYR A 10 -0.79 8.23 -9.52
C TYR A 10 0.64 8.59 -9.93
N ASP A 11 1.64 8.13 -9.17
CA ASP A 11 3.05 8.54 -9.34
C ASP A 11 3.99 7.39 -9.75
N MET A 12 3.44 6.25 -10.13
CA MET A 12 4.23 5.07 -10.52
C MET A 12 5.19 5.34 -11.69
N ASN A 13 4.91 6.37 -12.49
CA ASN A 13 5.79 6.80 -13.57
C ASN A 13 7.10 7.43 -13.09
N ALA A 14 7.22 7.84 -11.83
CA ALA A 14 8.48 8.38 -11.29
C ALA A 14 9.65 7.39 -11.42
N LEU A 15 9.36 6.10 -11.49
CA LEU A 15 10.35 5.02 -11.61
C LEU A 15 10.39 4.36 -13.00
N TRP A 16 9.93 5.07 -14.06
CA TRP A 16 10.04 4.58 -15.44
C TRP A 16 11.48 4.46 -15.93
N ASN A 17 12.37 5.31 -15.39
CA ASN A 17 13.80 5.31 -15.72
C ASN A 17 14.57 4.32 -14.82
N SER A 18 15.80 4.01 -15.19
CA SER A 18 16.66 3.06 -14.48
C SER A 18 17.64 3.72 -13.48
N ASN A 19 17.34 4.93 -13.00
CA ASN A 19 18.23 5.70 -12.12
C ASN A 19 18.06 5.37 -10.63
N PHE A 20 17.36 4.30 -10.27
CA PHE A 20 17.25 3.82 -8.90
C PHE A 20 18.12 2.59 -8.65
N GLY A 21 18.65 2.48 -7.44
CA GLY A 21 19.54 1.38 -7.04
C GLY A 21 18.80 0.16 -6.49
N CYS A 22 19.51 -0.96 -6.39
CA CYS A 22 19.01 -2.20 -5.82
C CYS A 22 18.65 -2.09 -4.32
N ASN A 23 19.05 -1.02 -3.66
CA ASN A 23 18.70 -0.72 -2.27
C ASN A 23 17.32 -0.07 -2.09
N LEU A 24 16.60 0.26 -3.18
CA LEU A 24 15.26 0.81 -3.11
C LEU A 24 14.29 -0.24 -2.53
N ARG A 25 13.53 0.17 -1.51
CA ARG A 25 12.49 -0.61 -0.85
C ARG A 25 11.21 0.18 -0.85
N ILE A 26 10.15 -0.38 -1.43
CA ILE A 26 8.80 0.20 -1.44
C ILE A 26 7.87 -0.72 -0.66
N LEU A 27 7.32 -0.23 0.44
CA LEU A 27 6.20 -0.84 1.13
C LEU A 27 4.93 -0.13 0.66
N LEU A 28 4.12 -0.84 -0.08
CA LEU A 28 2.86 -0.38 -0.65
C LEU A 28 1.70 -0.94 0.17
N LEU A 29 0.91 -0.05 0.78
CA LEU A 29 -0.33 -0.40 1.46
C LEU A 29 -1.47 -0.29 0.44
N ASN A 30 -2.07 -1.42 0.08
CA ASN A 30 -3.13 -1.49 -0.91
C ASN A 30 -4.44 -1.95 -0.26
N ASN A 31 -5.29 -0.99 0.08
CA ASN A 31 -6.63 -1.22 0.60
C ASN A 31 -7.74 -1.02 -0.45
N GLY A 32 -7.36 -0.77 -1.69
CA GLY A 32 -8.27 -0.65 -2.83
C GLY A 32 -8.94 0.71 -2.97
N GLY A 33 -8.36 1.79 -2.40
CA GLY A 33 -8.88 3.15 -2.60
C GLY A 33 -8.52 4.17 -1.55
N GLY A 34 -9.14 5.35 -1.65
CA GLY A 34 -8.94 6.48 -0.74
C GLY A 34 -9.68 6.34 0.58
N GLU A 35 -9.14 5.61 1.50
CA GLU A 35 -9.73 5.29 2.79
C GLU A 35 -9.97 6.54 3.66
N ILE A 36 -9.13 7.54 3.57
CA ILE A 36 -9.25 8.78 4.35
C ILE A 36 -10.66 9.40 4.23
N PHE A 37 -11.30 9.27 3.08
CA PHE A 37 -12.66 9.79 2.88
C PHE A 37 -13.72 9.03 3.68
N GLN A 38 -13.47 7.78 4.04
CA GLN A 38 -14.34 6.98 4.91
C GLN A 38 -14.10 7.27 6.39
N ALA A 39 -12.91 7.75 6.74
CA ALA A 39 -12.53 8.09 8.11
C ALA A 39 -13.01 9.50 8.53
N LEU A 40 -13.34 10.39 7.58
CA LEU A 40 -13.74 11.77 7.87
C LEU A 40 -15.08 11.84 8.61
N PRO A 41 -15.13 12.51 9.77
CA PRO A 41 -16.37 12.69 10.51
C PRO A 41 -17.40 13.49 9.71
N GLY A 42 -18.65 13.03 9.70
CA GLY A 42 -19.78 13.76 9.09
C GLY A 42 -19.89 13.64 7.57
N LEU A 43 -18.97 13.01 6.91
CA LEU A 43 -19.06 12.77 5.47
C LEU A 43 -19.95 11.56 5.19
N LYS A 44 -21.24 11.80 4.95
CA LYS A 44 -22.18 10.79 4.48
C LYS A 44 -22.21 10.80 2.96
N MET A 45 -21.66 9.78 2.34
CA MET A 45 -21.71 9.61 0.88
C MET A 45 -22.65 8.47 0.52
N GLU A 46 -23.49 8.70 -0.49
CA GLU A 46 -24.22 7.63 -1.14
C GLU A 46 -23.24 6.67 -1.84
N ASP A 47 -23.57 5.39 -1.92
CA ASP A 47 -22.67 4.37 -2.48
C ASP A 47 -22.21 4.68 -3.91
N LYS A 48 -23.06 5.29 -4.72
CA LYS A 48 -22.71 5.72 -6.07
C LYS A 48 -21.62 6.80 -6.08
N THR A 49 -21.72 7.79 -5.18
CA THR A 49 -20.75 8.88 -5.06
C THR A 49 -19.46 8.40 -4.41
N ARG A 50 -19.56 7.52 -3.41
CA ARG A 50 -18.43 6.95 -2.70
C ARG A 50 -17.41 6.36 -3.65
N ARG A 51 -17.83 5.52 -4.60
CA ARG A 51 -16.96 4.86 -5.57
C ARG A 51 -16.05 5.83 -6.33
N PHE A 52 -16.58 7.01 -6.70
CA PHE A 52 -15.80 8.01 -7.43
C PHE A 52 -14.88 8.81 -6.51
N VAL A 53 -15.34 9.19 -5.33
CA VAL A 53 -14.55 9.97 -4.36
C VAL A 53 -13.41 9.14 -3.78
N THR A 54 -13.65 7.87 -3.45
CA THR A 54 -12.62 6.98 -2.93
C THR A 54 -11.75 6.37 -4.02
N ALA A 55 -12.07 6.57 -5.30
CA ALA A 55 -11.37 5.95 -6.43
C ALA A 55 -11.16 4.43 -6.24
N THR A 56 -12.22 3.74 -5.79
CA THR A 56 -12.17 2.30 -5.48
C THR A 56 -11.70 1.49 -6.67
N HIS A 57 -10.73 0.59 -6.44
CA HIS A 57 -10.12 -0.22 -7.49
C HIS A 57 -9.77 -1.64 -6.99
N LYS A 58 -9.33 -2.50 -7.93
CA LYS A 58 -8.78 -3.83 -7.68
C LYS A 58 -7.40 -4.00 -8.31
N THR A 59 -6.69 -2.88 -8.50
CA THR A 59 -5.40 -2.86 -9.16
C THR A 59 -4.31 -3.34 -8.21
N SER A 60 -3.37 -4.15 -8.72
CA SER A 60 -2.16 -4.56 -8.01
C SER A 60 -0.93 -4.02 -8.74
N ALA A 61 0.10 -3.72 -7.98
CA ALA A 61 1.41 -3.29 -8.50
C ALA A 61 2.23 -4.44 -9.11
N LYS A 62 1.77 -5.71 -9.02
CA LYS A 62 2.50 -6.90 -9.44
C LYS A 62 3.06 -6.81 -10.86
N GLY A 63 2.22 -6.44 -11.83
CA GLY A 63 2.60 -6.35 -13.24
C GLY A 63 3.67 -5.28 -13.46
N TRP A 64 3.48 -4.11 -12.88
CA TRP A 64 4.42 -3.00 -12.93
C TRP A 64 5.75 -3.35 -12.25
N ALA A 65 5.71 -3.92 -11.04
CA ALA A 65 6.92 -4.32 -10.32
C ALA A 65 7.77 -5.29 -11.13
N LYS A 66 7.14 -6.30 -11.76
CA LYS A 66 7.80 -7.25 -12.63
C LYS A 66 8.42 -6.58 -13.86
N GLU A 67 7.69 -5.70 -14.52
CA GLU A 67 8.15 -4.93 -15.68
C GLU A 67 9.37 -4.06 -15.35
N ARG A 68 9.39 -3.47 -14.14
CA ARG A 68 10.48 -2.59 -13.68
C ARG A 68 11.64 -3.35 -13.01
N GLY A 69 11.62 -4.67 -12.98
CA GLY A 69 12.67 -5.49 -12.41
C GLY A 69 12.73 -5.52 -10.88
N PHE A 70 11.62 -5.22 -10.21
CA PHE A 70 11.52 -5.35 -8.77
C PHE A 70 11.30 -6.80 -8.34
N SER A 71 11.92 -7.21 -7.25
CA SER A 71 11.49 -8.37 -6.48
C SER A 71 10.15 -8.04 -5.82
N TYR A 72 9.10 -8.77 -6.17
CA TYR A 72 7.74 -8.51 -5.72
C TYR A 72 7.33 -9.48 -4.61
N LEU A 73 6.89 -8.91 -3.48
CA LEU A 73 6.48 -9.62 -2.27
C LEU A 73 5.01 -9.30 -1.96
N PRO A 74 4.05 -10.14 -2.38
CA PRO A 74 2.64 -9.97 -2.00
C PRO A 74 2.43 -10.41 -0.55
N VAL A 75 1.56 -9.70 0.17
CA VAL A 75 1.21 -9.99 1.56
C VAL A 75 -0.29 -9.85 1.75
N HIS A 76 -0.95 -10.94 2.18
CA HIS A 76 -2.40 -11.01 2.40
C HIS A 76 -2.78 -11.39 3.84
N ASN A 77 -1.79 -11.78 4.66
CA ASN A 77 -2.00 -12.20 6.05
C ASN A 77 -0.72 -12.01 6.88
N ASP A 78 -0.82 -12.19 8.20
CA ASP A 78 0.27 -11.96 9.15
C ASP A 78 1.46 -12.92 8.97
N GLU A 79 1.21 -14.16 8.54
CA GLU A 79 2.27 -15.13 8.28
C GLU A 79 3.11 -14.73 7.07
N GLU A 80 2.43 -14.31 6.00
CA GLU A 80 3.08 -13.75 4.80
C GLU A 80 3.82 -12.45 5.13
N LEU A 81 3.24 -11.57 5.97
CA LEU A 81 3.89 -10.35 6.42
C LEU A 81 5.20 -10.65 7.15
N THR A 82 5.17 -11.58 8.11
CA THR A 82 6.36 -11.97 8.87
C THR A 82 7.47 -12.50 7.95
N SER A 83 7.10 -13.36 7.01
CA SER A 83 8.03 -13.94 6.04
C SER A 83 8.60 -12.90 5.08
N ALA A 84 7.76 -12.03 4.55
CA ALA A 84 8.15 -10.95 3.64
C ALA A 84 9.04 -9.92 4.33
N MET A 85 8.72 -9.53 5.56
CA MET A 85 9.51 -8.59 6.36
C MET A 85 10.93 -9.10 6.62
N ALA A 86 11.10 -10.39 6.88
CA ALA A 86 12.42 -10.99 7.08
C ALA A 86 13.35 -10.79 5.87
N VAL A 87 12.80 -10.83 4.65
CA VAL A 87 13.55 -10.58 3.41
C VAL A 87 13.66 -9.07 3.13
N PHE A 88 12.56 -8.34 3.29
CA PHE A 88 12.47 -6.93 2.95
C PHE A 88 13.39 -6.04 3.80
N THR A 89 13.67 -6.41 5.05
CA THR A 89 14.51 -5.65 5.99
C THR A 89 15.96 -6.11 6.04
N GLN A 90 16.36 -7.12 5.27
CA GLN A 90 17.74 -7.59 5.26
C GLN A 90 18.72 -6.50 4.82
N SER A 91 19.81 -6.38 5.55
CA SER A 91 20.90 -5.43 5.24
C SER A 91 21.84 -5.94 4.14
N ALA A 92 21.74 -7.21 3.76
CA ALA A 92 22.58 -7.81 2.73
C ALA A 92 22.38 -7.12 1.37
N PRO A 93 23.41 -7.03 0.52
CA PRO A 93 23.25 -6.51 -0.82
C PRO A 93 22.26 -7.36 -1.61
N HIS A 94 21.31 -6.69 -2.23
CA HIS A 94 20.32 -7.33 -3.11
C HIS A 94 20.63 -6.98 -4.57
N ASN A 95 20.32 -7.90 -5.46
CA ASN A 95 20.53 -7.70 -6.90
C ASN A 95 19.38 -6.91 -7.55
N GLN A 96 18.28 -6.70 -6.84
CA GLN A 96 17.08 -6.03 -7.33
C GLN A 96 16.46 -5.15 -6.26
N PRO A 97 15.82 -4.04 -6.63
CA PRO A 97 14.94 -3.30 -5.74
C PRO A 97 13.76 -4.19 -5.32
N MET A 98 13.10 -3.87 -4.22
CA MET A 98 11.98 -4.65 -3.72
C MET A 98 10.72 -3.82 -3.59
N LEU A 99 9.59 -4.41 -3.96
CA LEU A 99 8.25 -3.89 -3.70
C LEU A 99 7.48 -4.94 -2.90
N MET A 100 7.12 -4.60 -1.67
CA MET A 100 6.22 -5.38 -0.83
C MET A 100 4.84 -4.73 -0.87
N GLU A 101 3.85 -5.45 -1.42
CA GLU A 101 2.47 -5.00 -1.52
C GLU A 101 1.63 -5.71 -0.46
N VAL A 102 1.19 -4.94 0.53
CA VAL A 102 0.36 -5.42 1.64
C VAL A 102 -1.09 -5.09 1.33
N PHE A 103 -1.89 -6.12 1.13
CA PHE A 103 -3.32 -6.00 0.88
C PHE A 103 -4.08 -5.96 2.21
N THR A 104 -4.87 -4.91 2.40
CA THR A 104 -5.72 -4.74 3.60
C THR A 104 -7.17 -4.50 3.19
N ASP A 105 -8.07 -4.49 4.17
CA ASP A 105 -9.48 -4.13 3.97
C ASP A 105 -9.74 -2.72 4.47
N ALA A 106 -10.22 -1.84 3.59
CA ALA A 106 -10.43 -0.43 3.89
C ALA A 106 -11.40 -0.20 5.08
N SER A 107 -12.40 -1.04 5.26
CA SER A 107 -13.37 -0.91 6.35
C SER A 107 -12.75 -1.28 7.69
N GLU A 108 -11.93 -2.32 7.70
CA GLU A 108 -11.21 -2.76 8.88
C GLU A 108 -10.11 -1.76 9.27
N ASP A 109 -9.39 -1.23 8.30
CA ASP A 109 -8.36 -0.20 8.51
C ASP A 109 -8.97 1.06 9.16
N VAL A 110 -10.15 1.52 8.67
CA VAL A 110 -10.88 2.66 9.28
C VAL A 110 -11.30 2.35 10.72
N ARG A 111 -11.76 1.13 10.99
CA ARG A 111 -12.16 0.69 12.34
C ARG A 111 -10.96 0.75 13.29
N LEU A 112 -9.86 0.12 12.90
CA LEU A 112 -8.62 0.06 13.68
C LEU A 112 -8.04 1.46 13.93
N LEU A 113 -8.04 2.32 12.94
CA LEU A 113 -7.57 3.70 13.06
C LEU A 113 -8.40 4.50 14.06
N LYS A 114 -9.72 4.37 14.04
CA LYS A 114 -10.63 5.02 15.01
C LYS A 114 -10.38 4.50 16.42
N GLU A 115 -10.20 3.21 16.60
CA GLU A 115 -9.88 2.62 17.91
C GLU A 115 -8.55 3.15 18.45
N TYR A 116 -7.51 3.20 17.61
CA TYR A 116 -6.22 3.75 17.96
C TYR A 116 -6.32 5.20 18.46
N TYR A 117 -6.98 6.07 17.71
CA TYR A 117 -7.17 7.46 18.12
C TYR A 117 -8.04 7.61 19.37
N HIS A 118 -9.00 6.73 19.59
CA HIS A 118 -9.79 6.73 20.81
C HIS A 118 -8.95 6.36 22.05
N GLN A 119 -8.01 5.43 21.90
CA GLN A 119 -7.10 5.03 22.98
C GLN A 119 -6.10 6.14 23.33
N LEU A 120 -5.66 6.95 22.36
CA LEU A 120 -4.75 8.06 22.59
C LEU A 120 -5.38 9.24 23.37
N LYS A 121 -6.72 9.33 23.43
CA LYS A 121 -7.44 10.40 24.15
C LYS A 121 -7.66 10.10 25.63
N LYS A 122 -7.21 8.97 26.12
CA LYS A 122 -7.20 8.57 27.53
C LYS A 122 -5.89 8.99 28.18
#